data_11bbf5c5dde50f6f48a740e6e26d9279
#
_entry.id   11bbf5c5dde50f6f48a740e6e26d9279
#
_cell.length_a   1.000
_cell.length_b   1.000
_cell.length_c   1.000
_cell.angle_alpha   90.00
_cell.angle_beta   90.00
_cell.angle_gamma   90.00
#
_symmetry.space_group_name_H-M   'P 1'
#
loop_
_entity.id
_entity.type
_entity.pdbx_description
1 polymer ?
#
loop_
_entity_poly.entity_id
_entity_poly.type
_entity_poly.pdbx_seq_one_letter_code
_entity_poly.pdbx_strand_id
1 'polypeptide(L)'
;KMEYKKSFFGRTVIDSSDTEEIKSDETIELEYYETRNLNERHGRKYGIEVLKRNHKTEKFNIESKVINNISNEEKEINRLLEILMLNKVTPISVDDIISDISVLG
;
A
#
# COMPACT_ATOMS: atom_id res chain seq x y z
N LYS A 1 23.33 6.13 7.11
CA LYS A 1 22.58 5.99 5.88
C LYS A 1 21.57 4.87 5.98
N MET A 2 20.29 5.19 5.80
CA MET A 2 19.23 4.19 5.83
C MET A 2 19.07 3.54 4.47
N GLU A 3 18.97 2.23 4.46
CA GLU A 3 18.72 1.46 3.25
C GLU A 3 17.45 0.65 3.40
N TYR A 4 16.58 0.73 2.41
CA TYR A 4 15.33 -0.01 2.39
C TYR A 4 15.27 -0.91 1.17
N LYS A 5 14.77 -2.11 1.38
CA LYS A 5 14.45 -3.04 0.29
C LYS A 5 12.94 -3.04 0.11
N LYS A 6 12.51 -2.98 -1.14
CA LYS A 6 11.09 -3.03 -1.48
C LYS A 6 10.81 -4.31 -2.23
N SER A 7 9.82 -5.07 -1.78
CA SER A 7 9.42 -6.32 -2.40
C SER A 7 7.95 -6.27 -2.80
N PHE A 8 7.66 -6.62 -4.03
CA PHE A 8 6.29 -6.61 -4.55
C PHE A 8 5.43 -7.65 -3.83
N PHE A 9 4.27 -7.24 -3.34
CA PHE A 9 3.32 -8.13 -2.68
C PHE A 9 2.15 -8.50 -3.59
N GLY A 10 1.50 -7.52 -4.19
CA GLY A 10 0.34 -7.77 -5.04
C GLY A 10 -0.19 -6.52 -5.70
N ARG A 11 -1.18 -6.72 -6.54
CA ARG A 11 -1.77 -5.67 -7.37
C ARG A 11 -3.27 -5.85 -7.43
N THR A 12 -3.99 -4.74 -7.45
CA THR A 12 -5.43 -4.76 -7.71
C THR A 12 -5.81 -3.57 -8.59
N VAL A 13 -7.04 -3.57 -9.07
CA VAL A 13 -7.52 -2.55 -9.99
C VAL A 13 -8.87 -2.04 -9.49
N ILE A 14 -9.05 -0.72 -9.54
CA ILE A 14 -10.35 -0.09 -9.29
C ILE A 14 -10.85 0.46 -10.62
N ASP A 15 -12.08 0.12 -10.96
CA ASP A 15 -12.72 0.61 -12.18
C ASP A 15 -14.13 1.11 -11.87
N SER A 16 -14.88 1.47 -12.93
CA SER A 16 -16.21 2.02 -12.78
C SER A 16 -17.23 1.07 -12.14
N SER A 17 -16.92 -0.23 -12.10
CA SER A 17 -17.79 -1.20 -11.42
C SER A 17 -17.63 -1.17 -9.90
N ASP A 18 -16.52 -0.63 -9.41
CA ASP A 18 -16.24 -0.55 -7.96
C ASP A 18 -16.84 0.71 -7.32
N THR A 19 -16.92 1.81 -8.07
CA THR A 19 -17.38 3.08 -7.54
C THR A 19 -17.86 4.01 -8.66
N GLU A 20 -18.84 4.84 -8.34
CA GLU A 20 -19.36 5.85 -9.26
C GLU A 20 -18.40 7.02 -9.51
N GLU A 21 -17.40 7.16 -8.64
CA GLU A 21 -16.41 8.23 -8.75
C GLU A 21 -15.47 8.04 -9.92
N ILE A 22 -15.38 6.82 -10.45
CA ILE A 22 -14.49 6.47 -11.54
C ILE A 22 -15.30 6.36 -12.84
N LYS A 23 -14.89 7.11 -13.84
CA LYS A 23 -15.53 7.10 -15.16
C LYS A 23 -15.25 5.77 -15.86
N SER A 24 -16.13 5.41 -16.81
CA SER A 24 -16.06 4.13 -17.50
C SER A 24 -14.76 3.90 -18.29
N ASP A 25 -14.07 4.97 -18.66
CA ASP A 25 -12.79 4.91 -19.37
C ASP A 25 -11.57 5.03 -18.48
N GLU A 26 -11.78 5.16 -17.16
CA GLU A 26 -10.70 5.28 -16.21
C GLU A 26 -10.44 3.96 -15.51
N THR A 27 -9.17 3.70 -15.25
CA THR A 27 -8.71 2.55 -14.47
C THR A 27 -7.65 3.03 -13.50
N ILE A 28 -7.80 2.62 -12.25
CA ILE A 28 -6.79 2.89 -11.22
C ILE A 28 -6.14 1.56 -10.86
N GLU A 29 -4.82 1.51 -10.99
CA GLU A 29 -4.03 0.37 -10.54
C GLU A 29 -3.45 0.67 -9.17
N LEU A 30 -3.51 -0.32 -8.31
CA LEU A 30 -2.90 -0.26 -6.98
C LEU A 30 -1.87 -1.38 -6.87
N GLU A 31 -0.67 -1.02 -6.45
CA GLU A 31 0.40 -1.97 -6.20
C GLU A 31 0.80 -1.88 -4.73
N TYR A 32 1.02 -3.03 -4.12
CA TYR A 32 1.32 -3.14 -2.70
C TYR A 32 2.68 -3.79 -2.53
N TYR A 33 3.51 -3.18 -1.69
CA TYR A 33 4.88 -3.61 -1.46
C TYR A 33 5.16 -3.75 0.03
N GLU A 34 6.00 -4.72 0.34
CA GLU A 34 6.65 -4.80 1.65
C GLU A 34 7.92 -3.97 1.59
N THR A 35 8.17 -3.18 2.61
CA THR A 35 9.46 -2.50 2.77
C THR A 35 10.20 -3.11 3.94
N ARG A 36 11.53 -3.15 3.83
CA ARG A 36 12.38 -3.67 4.88
C ARG A 36 13.56 -2.73 5.08
N ASN A 37 13.76 -2.30 6.33
CA ASN A 37 14.92 -1.49 6.70
C ASN A 37 16.10 -2.42 6.92
N LEU A 38 17.08 -2.36 6.03
CA LEU A 38 18.24 -3.25 6.07
C LEU A 38 19.22 -2.91 7.18
N ASN A 39 19.11 -1.74 7.79
CA ASN A 39 19.98 -1.30 8.87
C ASN A 39 19.43 -1.62 10.26
N GLU A 40 18.14 -1.94 10.36
CA GLU A 40 17.52 -2.26 11.65
C GLU A 40 17.71 -3.73 11.99
N ARG A 41 18.26 -4.02 13.17
CA ARG A 41 18.54 -5.39 13.58
C ARG A 41 17.65 -5.89 14.71
N HIS A 42 17.13 -5.01 15.53
CA HIS A 42 16.44 -5.40 16.77
C HIS A 42 15.05 -4.80 16.91
N GLY A 43 14.67 -3.90 16.04
CA GLY A 43 13.40 -3.23 16.13
C GLY A 43 12.46 -3.54 14.96
N ARG A 44 11.53 -2.65 14.76
CA ARG A 44 10.54 -2.76 13.69
C ARG A 44 11.21 -2.41 12.37
N LYS A 45 11.46 -3.41 11.55
CA LYS A 45 12.17 -3.24 10.28
C LYS A 45 11.29 -3.37 9.05
N TYR A 46 10.07 -3.86 9.21
CA TYR A 46 9.15 -4.07 8.09
C TYR A 46 8.10 -2.99 8.00
N GLY A 47 7.79 -2.58 6.81
CA GLY A 47 6.76 -1.60 6.53
C GLY A 47 6.07 -1.89 5.22
N ILE A 48 5.36 -0.90 4.70
CA ILE A 48 4.58 -1.03 3.48
C ILE A 48 4.75 0.17 2.57
N GLU A 49 4.47 -0.07 1.30
CA GLU A 49 4.28 1.00 0.32
C GLU A 49 3.05 0.67 -0.51
N VAL A 50 2.17 1.65 -0.68
CA VAL A 50 1.03 1.55 -1.58
C VAL A 50 1.24 2.55 -2.70
N LEU A 51 1.20 2.08 -3.94
CA LEU A 51 1.41 2.89 -5.12
C LEU A 51 0.13 2.88 -5.95
N LYS A 52 -0.31 4.06 -6.36
CA LYS A 52 -1.50 4.23 -7.18
C LYS A 52 -1.12 4.82 -8.51
N ARG A 53 -1.56 4.17 -9.59
CA ARG A 53 -1.41 4.67 -10.97
C ARG A 53 -2.81 4.93 -11.54
N ASN A 54 -3.07 6.18 -11.87
CA ASN A 54 -4.34 6.54 -12.50
C ASN A 54 -4.09 6.66 -14.00
N HIS A 55 -4.73 5.78 -14.77
CA HIS A 55 -4.66 5.78 -16.23
C HIS A 55 -5.84 6.54 -16.80
N LYS A 56 -5.64 7.83 -17.02
CA LYS A 56 -6.56 8.65 -17.80
C LYS A 56 -6.01 8.77 -19.20
N THR A 57 -6.89 8.95 -20.17
CA THR A 57 -6.59 8.93 -21.60
C THR A 57 -5.43 9.84 -22.01
N GLU A 58 -5.15 10.91 -21.27
CA GLU A 58 -4.11 11.87 -21.63
C GLU A 58 -3.13 12.20 -20.50
N LYS A 59 -3.38 11.70 -19.28
CA LYS A 59 -2.53 12.02 -18.13
C LYS A 59 -2.30 10.80 -17.28
N PHE A 60 -1.05 10.59 -16.98
CA PHE A 60 -0.61 9.51 -16.12
C PHE A 60 -0.19 10.11 -14.77
N ASN A 61 -0.90 9.75 -13.71
CA ASN A 61 -0.59 10.20 -12.36
C ASN A 61 -0.16 9.04 -11.48
N ILE A 62 0.91 9.26 -10.74
CA ILE A 62 1.40 8.29 -9.75
C ILE A 62 1.35 8.94 -8.37
N GLU A 63 0.74 8.27 -7.42
CA GLU A 63 0.76 8.66 -6.02
C GLU A 63 1.27 7.47 -5.20
N SER A 64 1.97 7.75 -4.13
CA SER A 64 2.45 6.69 -3.25
C SER A 64 2.40 7.10 -1.80
N LYS A 65 2.31 6.09 -0.93
CA LYS A 65 2.40 6.27 0.51
C LYS A 65 3.31 5.18 1.06
N VAL A 66 4.34 5.61 1.76
CA VAL A 66 5.29 4.69 2.40
C VAL A 66 5.16 4.86 3.91
N ILE A 67 5.01 3.75 4.61
CA ILE A 67 5.07 3.73 6.07
C ILE A 67 6.08 2.66 6.45
N ASN A 68 7.21 3.12 6.95
CA ASN A 68 8.31 2.24 7.32
C ASN A 68 8.24 1.87 8.80
N ASN A 69 8.93 0.79 9.14
CA ASN A 69 9.16 0.42 10.54
C ASN A 69 7.86 0.21 11.35
N ILE A 70 6.92 -0.52 10.76
CA ILE A 70 5.63 -0.84 11.39
C ILE A 70 5.76 -2.02 12.34
N SER A 71 6.45 -3.07 11.93
CA SER A 71 6.52 -4.34 12.66
C SER A 71 7.89 -4.98 12.55
N ASN A 72 8.24 -5.80 13.53
CA ASN A 72 9.44 -6.63 13.49
C ASN A 72 9.15 -8.02 12.92
N GLU A 73 7.91 -8.30 12.54
CA GLU A 73 7.52 -9.60 11.97
C GLU A 73 6.98 -9.44 10.55
N GLU A 74 7.62 -10.12 9.61
CA GLU A 74 7.19 -10.10 8.22
C GLU A 74 5.76 -10.62 8.03
N LYS A 75 5.40 -11.62 8.83
CA LYS A 75 4.07 -12.23 8.81
C LYS A 75 2.96 -11.22 9.08
N GLU A 76 3.17 -10.29 10.01
CA GLU A 76 2.22 -9.24 10.32
C GLU A 76 2.07 -8.27 9.15
N ILE A 77 3.17 -7.94 8.50
CA ILE A 77 3.16 -7.05 7.34
C ILE A 77 2.44 -7.70 6.17
N ASN A 78 2.67 -8.98 5.92
CA ASN A 78 1.99 -9.70 4.85
C ASN A 78 0.48 -9.72 5.08
N ARG A 79 0.05 -9.92 6.33
CA ARG A 79 -1.36 -9.88 6.70
C ARG A 79 -1.96 -8.49 6.47
N LEU A 80 -1.23 -7.46 6.88
CA LEU A 80 -1.65 -6.08 6.66
C LEU A 80 -1.80 -5.78 5.17
N LEU A 81 -0.80 -6.14 4.37
CA LEU A 81 -0.83 -5.93 2.93
C LEU A 81 -2.01 -6.66 2.26
N GLU A 82 -2.31 -7.87 2.73
CA GLU A 82 -3.46 -8.62 2.22
C GLU A 82 -4.77 -7.88 2.51
N ILE A 83 -4.92 -7.36 3.72
CA ILE A 83 -6.11 -6.57 4.10
C ILE A 83 -6.23 -5.33 3.22
N LEU A 84 -5.13 -4.61 3.03
CA LEU A 84 -5.12 -3.41 2.20
C LEU A 84 -5.49 -3.73 0.75
N MET A 85 -4.93 -4.80 0.22
CA MET A 85 -5.19 -5.20 -1.17
C MET A 85 -6.63 -5.66 -1.38
N LEU A 86 -7.16 -6.49 -0.48
CA LEU A 86 -8.53 -7.00 -0.58
C LEU A 86 -9.56 -5.88 -0.49
N ASN A 87 -9.25 -4.83 0.23
CA ASN A 87 -10.14 -3.67 0.39
C ASN A 87 -9.81 -2.54 -0.58
N LYS A 88 -8.90 -2.76 -1.50
CA LYS A 88 -8.48 -1.79 -2.53
C LYS A 88 -8.15 -0.44 -1.91
N VAL A 89 -7.36 -0.47 -0.82
CA VAL A 89 -6.99 0.73 -0.08
C VAL A 89 -6.00 1.57 -0.88
N THR A 90 -6.33 2.85 -1.05
CA THR A 90 -5.51 3.81 -1.79
C THR A 90 -4.48 4.48 -0.88
N PRO A 91 -3.42 5.09 -1.42
CA PRO A 91 -2.40 5.74 -0.60
C PRO A 91 -2.94 6.73 0.43
N ILE A 92 -3.94 7.52 0.04
CA ILE A 92 -4.49 8.55 0.93
C ILE A 92 -5.23 7.96 2.13
N SER A 93 -5.73 6.73 2.02
CA SER A 93 -6.50 6.09 3.08
C SER A 93 -5.67 5.20 4.00
N VAL A 94 -4.40 4.97 3.67
CA VAL A 94 -3.56 4.00 4.39
C VAL A 94 -3.40 4.36 5.87
N ASP A 95 -3.15 5.62 6.18
CA ASP A 95 -2.95 6.04 7.58
C ASP A 95 -4.16 5.74 8.44
N ASP A 96 -5.35 6.02 7.94
CA ASP A 96 -6.60 5.79 8.68
C ASP A 96 -6.82 4.30 8.92
N ILE A 97 -6.57 3.48 7.92
CA ILE A 97 -6.75 2.03 8.02
C ILE A 97 -5.76 1.43 9.04
N ILE A 98 -4.51 1.86 8.99
CA ILE A 98 -3.49 1.36 9.91
C ILE A 98 -3.80 1.80 11.35
N SER A 99 -4.26 3.03 11.54
CA SER A 99 -4.68 3.51 12.87
C SER A 99 -5.80 2.66 13.44
N ASP A 100 -6.80 2.34 12.64
CA ASP A 100 -7.92 1.50 13.06
C ASP A 100 -7.48 0.09 13.46
N ILE A 101 -6.60 -0.51 12.67
CA ILE A 101 -6.06 -1.84 12.96
C ILE A 101 -5.22 -1.81 14.24
N SER A 102 -4.41 -0.77 14.45
CA SER A 102 -3.58 -0.64 15.64
C SER A 102 -4.41 -0.53 16.91
N VAL A 103 -5.55 0.12 16.85
CA VAL A 103 -6.46 0.23 18.00
C VAL A 103 -7.08 -1.11 18.35
N LEU A 104 -7.32 -1.95 17.36
CA LEU A 104 -7.93 -3.27 17.54
C LEU A 104 -6.90 -4.34 17.93
N GLY A 105 -5.66 -4.10 17.61
CA GLY A 105 -4.59 -5.03 17.90
C GLY A 105 -3.81 -4.66 19.11
#